data_a1b2fa7be92eeafc38eca9c7f232417f
#
_entry.id   a1b2fa7be92eeafc38eca9c7f232417f
#
_cell.length_a   1.000
_cell.length_b   1.000
_cell.length_c   1.000
_cell.angle_alpha   90.00
_cell.angle_beta   90.00
_cell.angle_gamma   90.00
#
_symmetry.space_group_name_H-M   'P 1'
#
loop_
_entity.id
_entity.type
_entity.pdbx_description
1 polymer ?
#
loop_
_entity_poly.entity_id
_entity_poly.type
_entity_poly.pdbx_seq_one_letter_code
_entity_poly.pdbx_strand_id
1 'polypeptide(L)'
;MGVVNLARVDERLIHGQVMMTLSQKSGVNSIFVVDEVVAKDKFMRDLYKNAGSRTGQKTIVVTPEKAKFYWDEYAFKEYNCILIAKTISVIYDLVTHGVPMKELIIGGIAQKDPEKDLLVTKSVYLNKADAARLKEMNEHYGVENIYFQATPSAPKSSLKEVLKQFGL
;
A
#
# COMPACT_ATOMS: atom_id res chain seq x y z
N MET A 1 -17.95 -7.01 -9.15
CA MET A 1 -17.14 -5.85 -8.77
C MET A 1 -16.02 -6.33 -7.87
N GLY A 2 -14.80 -5.94 -8.21
CA GLY A 2 -13.64 -6.28 -7.40
C GLY A 2 -13.53 -5.44 -6.14
N VAL A 3 -12.58 -5.76 -5.29
CA VAL A 3 -12.35 -5.04 -4.04
C VAL A 3 -10.86 -5.01 -3.69
N VAL A 4 -10.41 -3.88 -3.16
CA VAL A 4 -9.12 -3.79 -2.49
C VAL A 4 -9.35 -4.23 -1.04
N ASN A 5 -8.99 -5.48 -0.77
CA ASN A 5 -9.14 -6.09 0.55
C ASN A 5 -8.25 -5.41 1.59
N LEU A 6 -7.03 -5.11 1.16
CA LEU A 6 -5.98 -4.49 1.96
C LEU A 6 -5.04 -3.71 1.05
N ALA A 7 -4.69 -2.51 1.43
CA ALA A 7 -3.57 -1.76 0.83
C ALA A 7 -2.37 -1.76 1.79
N ARG A 8 -1.16 -1.75 1.20
CA ARG A 8 0.08 -1.67 1.97
C ARG A 8 1.07 -0.72 1.29
N VAL A 9 1.69 0.14 2.08
CA VAL A 9 2.83 0.95 1.67
C VAL A 9 4.09 0.31 2.20
N ASP A 10 4.96 -0.12 1.30
CA ASP A 10 6.25 -0.69 1.64
C ASP A 10 7.21 -0.52 0.46
N GLU A 11 8.33 0.14 0.68
CA GLU A 11 9.32 0.40 -0.39
C GLU A 11 9.92 -0.87 -0.99
N ARG A 12 9.86 -1.97 -0.26
CA ARG A 12 10.33 -3.28 -0.74
C ARG A 12 9.32 -3.97 -1.64
N LEU A 13 8.07 -3.47 -1.71
CA LEU A 13 6.95 -4.07 -2.43
C LEU A 13 6.68 -5.53 -1.98
N ILE A 14 6.74 -6.50 -2.92
CA ILE A 14 6.57 -7.92 -2.57
C ILE A 14 7.89 -8.43 -2.00
N HIS A 15 7.89 -8.85 -0.73
CA HIS A 15 9.07 -9.39 -0.08
C HIS A 15 8.70 -10.41 1.00
N GLY A 16 9.53 -11.44 1.11
CA GLY A 16 9.56 -12.41 2.20
C GLY A 16 8.19 -12.97 2.61
N GLN A 17 8.10 -13.32 3.87
CA GLN A 17 6.89 -13.92 4.44
C GLN A 17 5.74 -12.94 4.65
N VAL A 18 5.98 -11.63 4.58
CA VAL A 18 4.93 -10.61 4.73
C VAL A 18 3.82 -10.85 3.72
N MET A 19 4.20 -11.03 2.46
CA MET A 19 3.22 -11.27 1.39
C MET A 19 2.59 -12.64 1.46
N MET A 20 3.33 -13.66 1.88
CA MET A 20 2.77 -15.00 2.12
C MET A 20 1.62 -14.94 3.13
N THR A 21 1.83 -14.26 4.25
CA THR A 21 0.82 -14.13 5.29
C THR A 21 -0.38 -13.28 4.85
N LEU A 22 -0.11 -12.13 4.21
CA LEU A 22 -1.19 -11.23 3.78
C LEU A 22 -2.04 -11.82 2.65
N SER A 23 -1.42 -12.55 1.71
CA SER A 23 -2.11 -13.17 0.58
C SER A 23 -3.03 -14.32 0.98
N GLN A 24 -2.89 -14.84 2.19
CA GLN A 24 -3.75 -15.90 2.72
C GLN A 24 -5.02 -15.37 3.41
N LYS A 25 -5.24 -14.05 3.42
CA LYS A 25 -6.52 -13.50 3.88
C LYS A 25 -7.67 -14.06 3.04
N SER A 26 -8.77 -14.33 3.70
CA SER A 26 -9.96 -14.93 3.06
C SER A 26 -10.42 -14.13 1.85
N GLY A 27 -10.62 -14.83 0.74
CA GLY A 27 -11.12 -14.25 -0.49
C GLY A 27 -10.09 -13.52 -1.36
N VAL A 28 -8.87 -13.32 -0.90
CA VAL A 28 -7.81 -12.71 -1.72
C VAL A 28 -7.43 -13.65 -2.87
N ASN A 29 -7.45 -13.13 -4.09
CA ASN A 29 -7.12 -13.90 -5.30
C ASN A 29 -6.03 -13.23 -6.15
N SER A 30 -5.61 -12.03 -5.79
CA SER A 30 -4.66 -11.25 -6.60
C SER A 30 -3.85 -10.27 -5.77
N ILE A 31 -2.71 -9.89 -6.34
CA ILE A 31 -1.83 -8.84 -5.80
C ILE A 31 -1.64 -7.80 -6.90
N PHE A 32 -1.96 -6.55 -6.61
CA PHE A 32 -1.67 -5.40 -7.46
C PHE A 32 -0.44 -4.68 -6.92
N VAL A 33 0.62 -4.65 -7.70
CA VAL A 33 1.81 -3.82 -7.44
C VAL A 33 1.66 -2.55 -8.26
N VAL A 34 1.52 -1.42 -7.60
CA VAL A 34 1.31 -0.13 -8.25
C VAL A 34 2.54 0.73 -8.09
N ASP A 35 3.36 0.80 -9.14
CA ASP A 35 4.58 1.58 -9.17
C ASP A 35 4.96 1.98 -10.59
N GLU A 36 5.25 3.27 -10.78
CA GLU A 36 5.53 3.84 -12.10
C GLU A 36 6.80 3.24 -12.73
N VAL A 37 7.87 3.14 -11.96
CA VAL A 37 9.17 2.67 -12.45
C VAL A 37 9.15 1.17 -12.70
N VAL A 38 8.69 0.41 -11.72
CA VAL A 38 8.62 -1.07 -11.81
C VAL A 38 7.72 -1.52 -12.95
N ALA A 39 6.58 -0.87 -13.15
CA ALA A 39 5.64 -1.25 -14.20
C ALA A 39 6.18 -1.01 -15.61
N LYS A 40 7.06 -0.04 -15.78
CA LYS A 40 7.68 0.29 -17.08
C LYS A 40 8.94 -0.51 -17.39
N ASP A 41 9.57 -1.08 -16.39
CA ASP A 41 10.76 -1.91 -16.54
C ASP A 41 10.36 -3.39 -16.66
N LYS A 42 10.62 -3.99 -17.82
CA LYS A 42 10.24 -5.38 -18.09
C LYS A 42 10.87 -6.36 -17.10
N PHE A 43 12.15 -6.20 -16.80
CA PHE A 43 12.87 -7.09 -15.88
C PHE A 43 12.29 -6.99 -14.46
N MET A 44 12.11 -5.78 -13.95
CA MET A 44 11.54 -5.55 -12.62
C MET A 44 10.09 -6.05 -12.54
N ARG A 45 9.30 -5.80 -13.56
CA ARG A 45 7.93 -6.29 -13.64
C ARG A 45 7.86 -7.82 -13.57
N ASP A 46 8.69 -8.51 -14.33
CA ASP A 46 8.74 -9.97 -14.33
C ASP A 46 9.26 -10.51 -12.99
N LEU A 47 10.23 -9.84 -12.37
CA LEU A 47 10.74 -10.17 -11.04
C LEU A 47 9.64 -10.16 -9.99
N TYR A 48 8.83 -9.09 -9.94
CA TYR A 48 7.74 -8.99 -8.97
C TYR A 48 6.57 -9.93 -9.29
N LYS A 49 6.26 -10.17 -10.56
CA LYS A 49 5.28 -11.20 -10.94
C LYS A 49 5.71 -12.58 -10.46
N ASN A 50 6.97 -12.94 -10.63
CA ASN A 50 7.50 -14.21 -10.16
C ASN A 50 7.51 -14.31 -8.62
N ALA A 51 7.89 -13.23 -7.94
CA ALA A 51 7.84 -13.19 -6.48
C ALA A 51 6.40 -13.34 -5.95
N GLY A 52 5.44 -12.68 -6.58
CA GLY A 52 4.03 -12.79 -6.23
C GLY A 52 3.44 -14.17 -6.52
N SER A 53 3.85 -14.83 -7.61
CA SER A 53 3.35 -16.16 -7.97
C SER A 53 3.67 -17.23 -6.92
N ARG A 54 4.74 -17.04 -6.13
CA ARG A 54 5.07 -17.93 -5.01
C ARG A 54 4.01 -17.93 -3.90
N THR A 55 3.17 -16.92 -3.84
CA THR A 55 2.04 -16.85 -2.90
C THR A 55 0.82 -17.64 -3.37
N GLY A 56 0.83 -18.14 -4.60
CA GLY A 56 -0.32 -18.78 -5.25
C GLY A 56 -1.34 -17.78 -5.81
N GLN A 57 -1.08 -16.48 -5.73
CA GLN A 57 -1.97 -15.42 -6.18
C GLN A 57 -1.53 -14.85 -7.53
N LYS A 58 -2.50 -14.41 -8.34
CA LYS A 58 -2.23 -13.71 -9.59
C LYS A 58 -1.62 -12.34 -9.26
N THR A 59 -0.46 -12.04 -9.82
CA THR A 59 0.23 -10.76 -9.58
C THR A 59 0.15 -9.88 -10.82
N ILE A 60 -0.31 -8.67 -10.63
CA ILE A 60 -0.50 -7.65 -11.65
C ILE A 60 0.37 -6.45 -11.28
N VAL A 61 1.26 -6.06 -12.17
CA VAL A 61 2.19 -4.93 -11.96
C VAL A 61 1.80 -3.83 -12.94
N VAL A 62 1.38 -2.68 -12.41
CA VAL A 62 0.83 -1.58 -13.19
C VAL A 62 1.31 -0.22 -12.70
N THR A 63 1.24 0.78 -13.58
CA THR A 63 1.41 2.18 -13.18
C THR A 63 0.20 2.68 -12.39
N PRO A 64 0.33 3.76 -11.61
CA PRO A 64 -0.83 4.38 -10.95
C PRO A 64 -1.96 4.74 -11.91
N GLU A 65 -1.64 5.28 -13.09
CA GLU A 65 -2.64 5.58 -14.12
C GLU A 65 -3.37 4.34 -14.61
N LYS A 66 -2.63 3.26 -14.83
CA LYS A 66 -3.24 1.99 -15.27
C LYS A 66 -4.12 1.39 -14.17
N ALA A 67 -3.76 1.53 -12.92
CA ALA A 67 -4.60 1.09 -11.80
C ALA A 67 -5.92 1.88 -11.75
N LYS A 68 -5.87 3.20 -11.92
CA LYS A 68 -7.06 4.05 -12.02
C LYS A 68 -7.95 3.64 -13.21
N PHE A 69 -7.35 3.43 -14.37
CA PHE A 69 -8.05 2.94 -15.55
C PHE A 69 -8.76 1.60 -15.29
N TYR A 70 -8.10 0.64 -14.63
CA TYR A 70 -8.71 -0.63 -14.25
C TYR A 70 -9.91 -0.44 -13.32
N TRP A 71 -9.83 0.52 -12.43
CA TRP A 71 -10.96 0.86 -11.58
C TRP A 71 -12.11 1.48 -12.39
N ASP A 72 -11.84 2.51 -13.16
CA ASP A 72 -12.85 3.26 -13.92
C ASP A 72 -13.60 2.38 -14.94
N GLU A 73 -12.87 1.56 -15.69
CA GLU A 73 -13.44 0.75 -16.77
C GLU A 73 -14.03 -0.58 -16.28
N TYR A 74 -13.48 -1.14 -15.23
CA TYR A 74 -13.79 -2.51 -14.84
C TYR A 74 -14.13 -2.69 -13.36
N ALA A 75 -14.01 -1.68 -12.54
CA ALA A 75 -14.13 -1.78 -11.07
C ALA A 75 -13.39 -3.00 -10.52
N PHE A 76 -12.16 -3.25 -11.00
CA PHE A 76 -11.31 -4.42 -10.71
C PHE A 76 -11.98 -5.79 -10.95
N LYS A 77 -13.08 -5.85 -11.67
CA LYS A 77 -13.78 -7.11 -12.06
C LYS A 77 -13.93 -8.10 -10.89
N GLU A 78 -13.34 -9.28 -11.05
CA GLU A 78 -13.33 -10.38 -10.09
C GLU A 78 -12.15 -10.33 -9.10
N TYR A 79 -11.30 -9.29 -9.19
CA TYR A 79 -10.12 -9.21 -8.33
C TYR A 79 -10.49 -8.77 -6.93
N ASN A 80 -10.24 -9.63 -5.97
CA ASN A 80 -10.18 -9.31 -4.56
C ASN A 80 -8.70 -9.22 -4.19
N CYS A 81 -8.15 -8.01 -4.21
CA CYS A 81 -6.72 -7.84 -4.24
C CYS A 81 -6.13 -7.29 -2.93
N ILE A 82 -4.85 -7.60 -2.75
CA ILE A 82 -3.94 -6.79 -1.94
C ILE A 82 -3.29 -5.80 -2.89
N LEU A 83 -3.35 -4.52 -2.57
CA LEU A 83 -2.73 -3.46 -3.36
C LEU A 83 -1.51 -2.92 -2.64
N ILE A 84 -0.36 -2.93 -3.32
CA ILE A 84 0.92 -2.53 -2.74
C ILE A 84 1.52 -1.40 -3.54
N ALA A 85 1.99 -0.37 -2.83
CA ALA A 85 2.73 0.75 -3.39
C ALA A 85 3.97 1.07 -2.54
N LYS A 86 4.93 1.78 -3.11
CA LYS A 86 6.14 2.22 -2.38
C LYS A 86 5.89 3.43 -1.51
N THR A 87 4.92 4.27 -1.85
CA THR A 87 4.73 5.58 -1.21
C THR A 87 3.27 5.82 -0.81
N ILE A 88 3.10 6.61 0.23
CA ILE A 88 1.78 7.10 0.65
C ILE A 88 1.14 7.95 -0.44
N SER A 89 1.95 8.72 -1.18
CA SER A 89 1.48 9.56 -2.28
C SER A 89 0.73 8.77 -3.36
N VAL A 90 1.22 7.58 -3.73
CA VAL A 90 0.54 6.71 -4.72
C VAL A 90 -0.81 6.23 -4.18
N ILE A 91 -0.85 5.78 -2.94
CA ILE A 91 -2.12 5.35 -2.32
C ILE A 91 -3.11 6.52 -2.22
N TYR A 92 -2.63 7.68 -1.80
CA TYR A 92 -3.45 8.89 -1.73
C TYR A 92 -4.05 9.26 -3.10
N ASP A 93 -3.26 9.21 -4.17
CA ASP A 93 -3.73 9.46 -5.53
C ASP A 93 -4.83 8.48 -5.96
N LEU A 94 -4.69 7.20 -5.64
CA LEU A 94 -5.71 6.20 -5.94
C LEU A 94 -7.01 6.42 -5.14
N VAL A 95 -6.87 6.69 -3.85
CA VAL A 95 -8.02 6.91 -2.96
C VAL A 95 -8.80 8.17 -3.34
N THR A 96 -8.10 9.26 -3.60
CA THR A 96 -8.74 10.52 -4.03
C THR A 96 -9.35 10.44 -5.43
N HIS A 97 -8.84 9.54 -6.27
CA HIS A 97 -9.45 9.21 -7.57
C HIS A 97 -10.76 8.40 -7.41
N GLY A 98 -10.99 7.79 -6.27
CA GLY A 98 -12.19 7.02 -5.99
C GLY A 98 -12.00 5.50 -5.89
N VAL A 99 -10.76 5.01 -5.91
CA VAL A 99 -10.49 3.59 -5.65
C VAL A 99 -10.78 3.30 -4.19
N PRO A 100 -11.80 2.48 -3.87
CA PRO A 100 -12.17 2.24 -2.48
C PRO A 100 -11.20 1.27 -1.80
N MET A 101 -10.79 1.61 -0.59
CA MET A 101 -10.05 0.72 0.29
C MET A 101 -10.36 1.06 1.74
N LYS A 102 -10.52 0.05 2.59
CA LYS A 102 -10.89 0.24 4.00
C LYS A 102 -9.72 0.09 4.95
N GLU A 103 -8.73 -0.70 4.57
CA GLU A 103 -7.58 -1.03 5.43
C GLU A 103 -6.28 -0.67 4.72
N LEU A 104 -5.43 0.09 5.40
CA LEU A 104 -4.11 0.51 4.92
C LEU A 104 -3.04 0.25 5.98
N ILE A 105 -2.04 -0.55 5.63
CA ILE A 105 -0.88 -0.82 6.47
C ILE A 105 0.33 -0.04 5.94
N ILE A 106 0.99 0.71 6.80
CA ILE A 106 2.27 1.32 6.51
C ILE A 106 3.38 0.42 7.09
N GLY A 107 4.15 -0.21 6.20
CA GLY A 107 5.10 -1.26 6.58
C GLY A 107 6.55 -0.84 6.59
N GLY A 108 7.01 -0.10 5.57
CA GLY A 108 8.39 0.30 5.45
C GLY A 108 8.58 1.53 4.56
N ILE A 109 9.15 2.59 5.12
CA ILE A 109 9.52 3.81 4.41
C ILE A 109 10.87 4.28 4.96
N ALA A 110 11.89 4.33 4.11
CA ALA A 110 13.22 4.82 4.48
C ALA A 110 13.25 6.34 4.60
N GLN A 111 14.18 6.84 5.40
CA GLN A 111 14.45 8.28 5.48
C GLN A 111 14.94 8.82 4.14
N LYS A 112 14.37 9.92 3.68
CA LYS A 112 14.79 10.63 2.45
C LYS A 112 15.31 12.02 2.75
N ASP A 113 14.68 12.71 3.68
CA ASP A 113 15.06 14.05 4.11
C ASP A 113 15.30 14.07 5.63
N PRO A 114 16.57 14.08 6.08
CA PRO A 114 16.89 14.07 7.51
C PRO A 114 16.31 15.25 8.31
N GLU A 115 16.00 16.35 7.65
CA GLU A 115 15.43 17.53 8.32
C GLU A 115 13.93 17.46 8.50
N LYS A 116 13.24 16.70 7.64
CA LYS A 116 11.76 16.64 7.59
C LYS A 116 11.19 15.33 8.04
N ASP A 117 11.93 14.23 7.86
CA ASP A 117 11.43 12.88 8.13
C ASP A 117 11.69 12.48 9.57
N LEU A 118 10.63 12.10 10.28
CA LEU A 118 10.70 11.56 11.63
C LEU A 118 10.59 10.04 11.60
N LEU A 119 11.39 9.36 12.40
CA LEU A 119 11.23 7.93 12.64
C LEU A 119 10.03 7.70 13.57
N VAL A 120 8.89 7.32 13.00
CA VAL A 120 7.64 7.15 13.74
C VAL A 120 7.44 5.72 14.28
N THR A 121 8.06 4.74 13.61
CA THR A 121 8.16 3.36 14.05
C THR A 121 9.53 2.81 13.66
N LYS A 122 9.85 1.57 14.05
CA LYS A 122 11.16 0.96 13.74
C LYS A 122 11.50 0.89 12.24
N SER A 123 10.49 0.93 11.36
CA SER A 123 10.66 0.75 9.92
C SER A 123 10.10 1.88 9.08
N VAL A 124 9.52 2.91 9.69
CA VAL A 124 8.84 3.97 8.96
C VAL A 124 9.35 5.33 9.36
N TYR A 125 9.92 6.03 8.39
CA TYR A 125 10.13 7.47 8.42
C TYR A 125 8.94 8.16 7.75
N LEU A 126 8.45 9.23 8.33
CA LEU A 126 7.29 9.96 7.85
C LEU A 126 7.54 11.46 7.93
N ASN A 127 7.09 12.21 6.93
CA ASN A 127 7.06 13.67 6.97
C ASN A 127 5.64 14.18 7.26
N LYS A 128 5.54 15.46 7.58
CA LYS A 128 4.24 16.07 7.92
C LYS A 128 3.24 16.03 6.76
N ALA A 129 3.70 16.16 5.52
CA ALA A 129 2.82 16.11 4.35
C ALA A 129 2.17 14.74 4.21
N ASP A 130 2.93 13.65 4.37
CA ASP A 130 2.40 12.29 4.32
C ASP A 130 1.52 11.97 5.52
N ALA A 131 1.86 12.47 6.71
CA ALA A 131 1.00 12.36 7.89
C ALA A 131 -0.37 13.03 7.65
N ALA A 132 -0.37 14.22 7.04
CA ALA A 132 -1.60 14.91 6.68
C ALA A 132 -2.44 14.15 5.64
N ARG A 133 -1.79 13.53 4.64
CA ARG A 133 -2.50 12.66 3.66
C ARG A 133 -3.15 11.46 4.33
N LEU A 134 -2.47 10.81 5.25
CA LEU A 134 -3.05 9.69 6.01
C LEU A 134 -4.26 10.12 6.83
N LYS A 135 -4.17 11.27 7.50
CA LYS A 135 -5.29 11.83 8.24
C LYS A 135 -6.48 12.11 7.33
N GLU A 136 -6.25 12.76 6.20
CA GLU A 136 -7.29 13.10 5.22
C GLU A 136 -7.96 11.84 4.64
N MET A 137 -7.19 10.82 4.29
CA MET A 137 -7.73 9.54 3.81
C MET A 137 -8.65 8.89 4.85
N ASN A 138 -8.26 8.95 6.12
CA ASN A 138 -9.06 8.39 7.21
C ASN A 138 -10.35 9.19 7.46
N GLU A 139 -10.27 10.52 7.49
CA GLU A 139 -11.39 11.38 7.83
C GLU A 139 -12.39 11.60 6.67
N HIS A 140 -11.90 11.64 5.42
CA HIS A 140 -12.69 12.09 4.28
C HIS A 140 -12.85 11.10 3.13
N TYR A 141 -12.02 10.06 3.07
CA TYR A 141 -12.01 9.14 1.92
C TYR A 141 -12.31 7.68 2.28
N GLY A 142 -12.80 7.42 3.47
CA GLY A 142 -13.31 6.10 3.85
C GLY A 142 -12.25 5.04 4.12
N VAL A 143 -10.99 5.43 4.30
CA VAL A 143 -9.95 4.49 4.75
C VAL A 143 -10.05 4.34 6.26
N GLU A 144 -10.91 3.43 6.69
CA GLU A 144 -11.35 3.32 8.09
C GLU A 144 -10.24 2.89 9.05
N ASN A 145 -9.35 2.02 8.59
CA ASN A 145 -8.33 1.41 9.43
C ASN A 145 -6.93 1.63 8.84
N ILE A 146 -6.21 2.61 9.38
CA ILE A 146 -4.82 2.90 9.03
C ILE A 146 -3.93 2.62 10.23
N TYR A 147 -2.94 1.74 10.04
CA TYR A 147 -1.99 1.42 11.08
C TYR A 147 -0.59 1.12 10.53
N PHE A 148 0.39 1.13 11.42
CA PHE A 148 1.80 0.93 11.10
C PHE A 148 2.23 -0.43 11.63
N GLN A 149 2.77 -1.27 10.75
CA GLN A 149 3.22 -2.62 11.11
C GLN A 149 4.28 -3.10 10.13
N ALA A 150 5.49 -3.35 10.60
CA ALA A 150 6.62 -3.75 9.77
C ALA A 150 6.44 -5.17 9.18
N THR A 151 5.98 -6.10 10.01
CA THR A 151 5.69 -7.50 9.64
C THR A 151 4.41 -7.96 10.34
N PRO A 152 3.75 -9.03 9.87
CA PRO A 152 2.51 -9.52 10.51
C PRO A 152 2.65 -9.87 11.99
N SER A 153 3.86 -10.20 12.44
CA SER A 153 4.15 -10.51 13.85
C SER A 153 4.63 -9.30 14.67
N ALA A 154 4.88 -8.17 14.03
CA ALA A 154 5.34 -6.96 14.71
C ALA A 154 4.19 -6.25 15.44
N PRO A 155 4.50 -5.45 16.49
CA PRO A 155 3.50 -4.61 17.12
C PRO A 155 2.88 -3.62 16.13
N LYS A 156 1.60 -3.33 16.30
CA LYS A 156 0.88 -2.31 15.55
C LYS A 156 0.97 -0.97 16.27
N SER A 157 1.20 0.11 15.51
CA SER A 157 1.05 1.49 15.99
C SER A 157 -0.15 2.13 15.30
N SER A 158 -0.99 2.83 16.04
CA SER A 158 -2.18 3.46 15.49
C SER A 158 -1.85 4.75 14.74
N LEU A 159 -2.72 5.12 13.80
CA LEU A 159 -2.62 6.42 13.12
C LEU A 159 -2.64 7.58 14.13
N LYS A 160 -3.50 7.51 15.14
CA LYS A 160 -3.62 8.53 16.18
C LYS A 160 -2.30 8.78 16.93
N GLU A 161 -1.61 7.71 17.31
CA GLU A 161 -0.31 7.82 17.98
C GLU A 161 0.73 8.50 17.09
N VAL A 162 0.75 8.16 15.81
CA VAL A 162 1.69 8.74 14.85
C VAL A 162 1.35 10.21 14.56
N LEU A 163 0.08 10.54 14.35
CA LEU A 163 -0.33 11.92 14.07
C LEU A 163 0.03 12.88 15.20
N LYS A 164 -0.03 12.44 16.46
CA LYS A 164 0.38 13.25 17.62
C LYS A 164 1.83 13.75 17.51
N GLN A 165 2.73 12.97 16.93
CA GLN A 165 4.13 13.33 16.75
C GLN A 165 4.31 14.52 15.79
N PHE A 166 3.30 14.80 14.96
CA PHE A 166 3.27 15.91 14.00
C PHE A 166 2.37 17.07 14.45
N GLY A 167 1.74 16.97 15.63
CA GLY A 167 0.78 17.97 16.09
C GLY A 167 -0.54 17.95 15.31
N LEU A 168 -0.90 16.83 14.74
CA LEU A 168 -2.12 16.64 13.94
C LEU A 168 -3.21 15.90 14.71
#